data_44dea3fcb78c41dd03a6c85f0ce31d52
#
_entry.id   44dea3fcb78c41dd03a6c85f0ce31d52
#
_cell.length_a   1.000
_cell.length_b   1.000
_cell.length_c   1.000
_cell.angle_alpha   90.00
_cell.angle_beta   90.00
_cell.angle_gamma   90.00
#
_symmetry.space_group_name_H-M   'P 1'
#
loop_
_entity.id
_entity.type
_entity.pdbx_description
1 polymer ?
#
loop_
_entity_poly.entity_id
_entity_poly.type
_entity_poly.pdbx_seq_one_letter_code
_entity_poly.pdbx_strand_id
1 'polypeptide(L)'
;MTSIGIVGSGVAGLHLGLFLRQHDIPVTIYTDKSADQVAGGRLPNTVAHHHHTLERERALGVHHWDAAEYGYVCHQHSVVGGPAPLRFRGDFDHPSSIIDYRLYLPRLMADFQDRGGELVVAPVDVADIERLSRHHDLMVIAAGRGPIGEMFPRRPDKSPYDRPQRRLSAGIYQGVAYSEPKGVGVHMSLGHGELLELPIYSTQGFATALLFENIPGGELERLADLRYEDDPAAFDRTVLELVERHYPMLHERIDVDAFGLQGPMDLIQGALTPVVREDYVRLASGTYALAVGDVHCVVDPVNGQGANSASYSAWVIGQAIVDDYGFDEQLCRRVAREREAFVHGVSDWTNLILNPQPHMVEVLMAMSQSKALCDEYTRNFNRPDRQWSAVATPERAAAFIARHATDRDAALA
;
A
#
# COMPACT_ATOMS: atom_id res chain seq x y z
N MET A 1 -34.42 4.98 9.26
CA MET A 1 -33.47 3.87 9.12
C MET A 1 -32.09 4.49 8.90
N THR A 2 -31.09 4.05 9.62
CA THR A 2 -29.70 4.49 9.42
C THR A 2 -29.25 4.23 8.01
N SER A 3 -28.60 5.19 7.37
CA SER A 3 -28.08 5.08 6.01
C SER A 3 -26.68 5.67 5.92
N ILE A 4 -25.72 4.90 5.44
CA ILE A 4 -24.34 5.32 5.26
C ILE A 4 -24.04 5.43 3.75
N GLY A 5 -23.52 6.59 3.34
CA GLY A 5 -23.03 6.79 1.98
C GLY A 5 -21.51 6.66 1.92
N ILE A 6 -20.99 5.81 1.04
CA ILE A 6 -19.55 5.65 0.79
C ILE A 6 -19.23 6.11 -0.62
N VAL A 7 -18.24 6.96 -0.81
CA VAL A 7 -17.78 7.39 -2.14
C VAL A 7 -16.44 6.74 -2.43
N GLY A 8 -16.42 5.81 -3.39
CA GLY A 8 -15.26 5.04 -3.81
C GLY A 8 -15.33 3.55 -3.45
N SER A 9 -15.03 2.69 -4.43
CA SER A 9 -15.04 1.22 -4.35
C SER A 9 -13.63 0.62 -4.32
N GLY A 10 -12.66 1.33 -3.76
CA GLY A 10 -11.35 0.78 -3.43
C GLY A 10 -11.40 -0.08 -2.15
N VAL A 11 -10.22 -0.53 -1.67
CA VAL A 11 -10.10 -1.38 -0.47
C VAL A 11 -10.86 -0.80 0.72
N ALA A 12 -10.66 0.50 1.02
CA ALA A 12 -11.33 1.13 2.17
C ALA A 12 -12.86 1.10 2.04
N GLY A 13 -13.39 1.50 0.89
CA GLY A 13 -14.84 1.56 0.68
C GLY A 13 -15.50 0.19 0.70
N LEU A 14 -14.89 -0.80 0.02
CA LEU A 14 -15.43 -2.17 -0.03
C LEU A 14 -15.31 -2.90 1.31
N HIS A 15 -14.17 -2.78 2.02
CA HIS A 15 -14.03 -3.37 3.35
C HIS A 15 -15.03 -2.79 4.35
N LEU A 16 -15.21 -1.47 4.35
CA LEU A 16 -16.22 -0.81 5.18
C LEU A 16 -17.63 -1.24 4.80
N GLY A 17 -17.96 -1.21 3.50
CA GLY A 17 -19.27 -1.61 3.01
C GLY A 17 -19.62 -3.06 3.39
N LEU A 18 -18.69 -4.00 3.21
CA LEU A 18 -18.83 -5.39 3.60
C LEU A 18 -18.98 -5.56 5.11
N PHE A 19 -18.20 -4.82 5.90
CA PHE A 19 -18.31 -4.80 7.36
C PHE A 19 -19.71 -4.35 7.81
N LEU A 20 -20.20 -3.23 7.26
CA LEU A 20 -21.52 -2.70 7.60
C LEU A 20 -22.64 -3.68 7.19
N ARG A 21 -22.51 -4.34 6.04
CA ARG A 21 -23.49 -5.35 5.61
C ARG A 21 -23.50 -6.59 6.50
N GLN A 22 -22.37 -7.00 7.11
CA GLN A 22 -22.35 -8.06 8.12
C GLN A 22 -23.13 -7.71 9.40
N HIS A 23 -23.32 -6.40 9.66
CA HIS A 23 -24.07 -5.88 10.80
C HIS A 23 -25.46 -5.35 10.42
N ASP A 24 -25.99 -5.74 9.25
CA ASP A 24 -27.30 -5.36 8.73
C ASP A 24 -27.52 -3.84 8.61
N ILE A 25 -26.43 -3.07 8.54
CA ILE A 25 -26.50 -1.60 8.36
C ILE A 25 -26.66 -1.30 6.87
N PRO A 26 -27.71 -0.56 6.47
CA PRO A 26 -27.88 -0.10 5.11
C PRO A 26 -26.73 0.79 4.66
N VAL A 27 -26.15 0.48 3.49
CA VAL A 27 -25.01 1.21 2.94
C VAL A 27 -25.10 1.25 1.41
N THR A 28 -24.84 2.43 0.86
CA THR A 28 -24.72 2.66 -0.58
C THR A 28 -23.28 3.05 -0.91
N ILE A 29 -22.66 2.35 -1.85
CA ILE A 29 -21.34 2.72 -2.39
C ILE A 29 -21.54 3.39 -3.75
N TYR A 30 -21.01 4.61 -3.88
CA TYR A 30 -20.94 5.36 -5.14
C TYR A 30 -19.57 5.21 -5.75
N THR A 31 -19.48 4.80 -7.01
CA THR A 31 -18.21 4.52 -7.70
C THR A 31 -18.25 5.00 -9.14
N ASP A 32 -17.11 5.44 -9.67
CA ASP A 32 -16.98 5.88 -11.07
C ASP A 32 -16.86 4.73 -12.08
N LYS A 33 -16.63 3.48 -11.59
CA LYS A 33 -16.41 2.30 -12.45
C LYS A 33 -17.24 1.10 -12.00
N SER A 34 -17.76 0.37 -12.99
CA SER A 34 -18.33 -0.96 -12.76
C SER A 34 -17.23 -2.00 -12.51
N ALA A 35 -17.61 -3.18 -12.01
CA ALA A 35 -16.71 -4.32 -11.84
C ALA A 35 -15.99 -4.68 -13.15
N ASP A 36 -16.71 -4.72 -14.28
CA ASP A 36 -16.14 -5.01 -15.60
C ASP A 36 -15.14 -3.94 -16.06
N GLN A 37 -15.43 -2.67 -15.77
CA GLN A 37 -14.51 -1.56 -16.08
C GLN A 37 -13.23 -1.60 -15.23
N VAL A 38 -13.32 -2.08 -13.99
CA VAL A 38 -12.14 -2.32 -13.15
C VAL A 38 -11.36 -3.51 -13.69
N ALA A 39 -12.02 -4.64 -13.96
CA ALA A 39 -11.39 -5.87 -14.46
C ALA A 39 -10.67 -5.67 -15.80
N GLY A 40 -11.28 -4.91 -16.73
CA GLY A 40 -10.70 -4.60 -18.04
C GLY A 40 -9.80 -3.35 -18.06
N GLY A 41 -9.56 -2.74 -16.91
CA GLY A 41 -8.78 -1.53 -16.78
C GLY A 41 -7.26 -1.73 -16.78
N ARG A 42 -6.52 -0.63 -16.70
CA ARG A 42 -5.06 -0.63 -16.49
C ARG A 42 -4.76 -1.07 -15.06
N LEU A 43 -3.61 -1.75 -14.85
CA LEU A 43 -3.07 -2.09 -13.54
C LEU A 43 -3.14 -0.87 -12.60
N PRO A 44 -3.90 -0.92 -11.50
CA PRO A 44 -4.07 0.25 -10.64
C PRO A 44 -2.95 0.40 -9.59
N ASN A 45 -2.36 -0.71 -9.16
CA ASN A 45 -1.26 -0.80 -8.19
C ASN A 45 -0.74 -2.24 -8.09
N THR A 46 0.30 -2.44 -7.24
CA THR A 46 0.92 -3.74 -6.96
C THR A 46 1.10 -3.96 -5.46
N VAL A 47 0.14 -3.50 -4.64
CA VAL A 47 0.27 -3.46 -3.19
C VAL A 47 0.09 -4.83 -2.53
N ALA A 48 0.91 -5.09 -1.51
CA ALA A 48 0.81 -6.30 -0.68
C ALA A 48 -0.24 -6.14 0.43
N HIS A 49 -1.03 -7.18 0.65
CA HIS A 49 -1.85 -7.34 1.85
C HIS A 49 -1.09 -8.18 2.87
N HIS A 50 -0.76 -7.57 4.01
CA HIS A 50 -0.08 -8.23 5.11
C HIS A 50 -1.07 -8.98 6.01
N HIS A 51 -0.55 -9.85 6.88
CA HIS A 51 -1.33 -10.79 7.69
C HIS A 51 -2.56 -10.17 8.37
N HIS A 52 -2.43 -9.01 9.03
CA HIS A 52 -3.59 -8.38 9.69
C HIS A 52 -4.65 -7.86 8.71
N THR A 53 -4.27 -7.51 7.49
CA THR A 53 -5.25 -7.21 6.43
C THR A 53 -5.96 -8.49 5.99
N LEU A 54 -5.22 -9.58 5.80
CA LEU A 54 -5.79 -10.88 5.45
C LEU A 54 -6.69 -11.45 6.57
N GLU A 55 -6.38 -11.18 7.86
CA GLU A 55 -7.28 -11.52 8.98
C GLU A 55 -8.60 -10.74 8.89
N ARG A 56 -8.57 -9.46 8.56
CA ARG A 56 -9.79 -8.68 8.31
C ARG A 56 -10.59 -9.21 7.12
N GLU A 57 -9.92 -9.59 6.03
CA GLU A 57 -10.59 -10.24 4.89
C GLU A 57 -11.26 -11.56 5.27
N ARG A 58 -10.60 -12.39 6.12
CA ARG A 58 -11.21 -13.63 6.66
C ARG A 58 -12.43 -13.30 7.53
N ALA A 59 -12.31 -12.31 8.41
CA ALA A 59 -13.42 -11.88 9.25
C ALA A 59 -14.59 -11.33 8.43
N LEU A 60 -14.31 -10.66 7.32
CA LEU A 60 -15.31 -10.20 6.35
C LEU A 60 -15.84 -11.34 5.45
N GLY A 61 -15.23 -12.53 5.47
CA GLY A 61 -15.61 -13.65 4.59
C GLY A 61 -15.32 -13.39 3.11
N VAL A 62 -14.25 -12.63 2.81
CA VAL A 62 -13.83 -12.27 1.44
C VAL A 62 -12.38 -12.65 1.14
N HIS A 63 -11.82 -13.57 1.91
CA HIS A 63 -10.47 -14.10 1.72
C HIS A 63 -10.47 -15.17 0.61
N HIS A 64 -10.56 -14.75 -0.65
CA HIS A 64 -10.70 -15.64 -1.81
C HIS A 64 -9.36 -16.24 -2.28
N TRP A 65 -8.23 -15.63 -1.93
CA TRP A 65 -6.89 -16.07 -2.31
C TRP A 65 -6.10 -16.42 -1.05
N ASP A 66 -6.02 -17.71 -0.74
CA ASP A 66 -5.28 -18.16 0.44
C ASP A 66 -3.79 -17.85 0.31
N ALA A 67 -3.24 -17.14 1.27
CA ALA A 67 -1.83 -16.76 1.27
C ALA A 67 -0.87 -17.95 1.37
N ALA A 68 -1.33 -19.14 1.74
CA ALA A 68 -0.55 -20.38 1.66
C ALA A 68 -0.23 -20.77 0.21
N GLU A 69 -1.12 -20.45 -0.73
CA GLU A 69 -0.95 -20.72 -2.16
C GLU A 69 -0.44 -19.48 -2.91
N TYR A 70 -1.11 -18.33 -2.67
CA TYR A 70 -0.90 -17.10 -3.43
C TYR A 70 0.12 -16.16 -2.79
N GLY A 71 0.63 -16.48 -1.60
CA GLY A 71 1.43 -15.58 -0.81
C GLY A 71 2.95 -15.75 -0.96
N TYR A 72 3.63 -15.00 -0.09
CA TYR A 72 5.08 -15.00 0.11
C TYR A 72 5.39 -14.88 1.60
N VAL A 73 6.62 -15.26 2.01
CA VAL A 73 6.95 -15.49 3.44
C VAL A 73 8.08 -14.63 3.98
N CYS A 74 8.74 -13.82 3.14
CA CYS A 74 9.91 -13.05 3.57
C CYS A 74 10.12 -11.79 2.73
N HIS A 75 10.99 -10.90 3.21
CA HIS A 75 11.62 -9.86 2.42
C HIS A 75 13.08 -10.23 2.15
N GLN A 76 13.47 -10.23 0.88
CA GLN A 76 14.84 -10.42 0.39
C GLN A 76 15.45 -9.05 0.13
N HIS A 77 16.43 -8.66 0.93
CA HIS A 77 17.07 -7.35 0.79
C HIS A 77 18.37 -7.44 -0.02
N SER A 78 18.59 -6.48 -0.91
CA SER A 78 19.88 -6.25 -1.54
C SER A 78 20.19 -4.75 -1.61
N VAL A 79 21.46 -4.40 -1.38
CA VAL A 79 21.94 -3.02 -1.46
C VAL A 79 23.19 -2.97 -2.29
N VAL A 80 23.23 -2.10 -3.29
CA VAL A 80 24.39 -1.83 -4.16
C VAL A 80 24.73 -0.34 -4.16
N GLY A 81 25.96 -0.03 -4.61
CA GLY A 81 26.47 1.34 -4.62
C GLY A 81 27.24 1.73 -3.36
N GLY A 82 27.34 0.85 -2.36
CA GLY A 82 28.21 0.98 -1.20
C GLY A 82 29.58 0.29 -1.40
N PRO A 83 30.43 0.23 -0.33
CA PRO A 83 31.75 -0.39 -0.39
C PRO A 83 31.72 -1.88 -0.79
N ALA A 84 30.66 -2.59 -0.42
CA ALA A 84 30.37 -3.95 -0.82
C ALA A 84 28.86 -4.15 -0.93
N PRO A 85 28.40 -5.01 -1.87
CA PRO A 85 26.98 -5.32 -1.94
C PRO A 85 26.54 -6.11 -0.71
N LEU A 86 25.31 -5.81 -0.23
CA LEU A 86 24.70 -6.50 0.90
C LEU A 86 23.57 -7.41 0.39
N ARG A 87 23.47 -8.60 1.01
CA ARG A 87 22.32 -9.53 0.84
C ARG A 87 21.92 -10.04 2.21
N PHE A 88 20.65 -9.92 2.55
CA PHE A 88 20.10 -10.45 3.80
C PHE A 88 18.58 -10.63 3.67
N ARG A 89 17.97 -11.34 4.62
CA ARG A 89 16.56 -11.71 4.56
C ARG A 89 15.91 -11.57 5.93
N GLY A 90 14.68 -11.05 5.95
CA GLY A 90 13.79 -11.09 7.10
C GLY A 90 12.55 -11.91 6.80
N ASP A 91 12.16 -12.76 7.75
CA ASP A 91 11.02 -13.66 7.60
C ASP A 91 9.80 -13.12 8.34
N PHE A 92 8.61 -13.37 7.77
CA PHE A 92 7.32 -13.14 8.43
C PHE A 92 6.94 -14.34 9.28
N ASP A 93 6.15 -14.11 10.33
CA ASP A 93 5.51 -15.21 11.09
C ASP A 93 4.33 -15.82 10.32
N HIS A 94 3.71 -15.03 9.43
CA HIS A 94 2.57 -15.44 8.59
C HIS A 94 2.74 -14.88 7.19
N PRO A 95 2.32 -15.61 6.15
CA PRO A 95 2.48 -15.14 4.78
C PRO A 95 1.65 -13.87 4.51
N SER A 96 2.12 -13.08 3.57
CA SER A 96 1.43 -11.96 2.94
C SER A 96 1.12 -12.31 1.49
N SER A 97 0.23 -11.59 0.81
CA SER A 97 -0.10 -11.84 -0.60
C SER A 97 -0.23 -10.56 -1.42
N ILE A 98 -0.04 -10.69 -2.73
CA ILE A 98 -0.24 -9.61 -3.69
C ILE A 98 -1.16 -10.15 -4.78
N ILE A 99 -2.38 -9.62 -4.82
CA ILE A 99 -3.38 -9.98 -5.82
C ILE A 99 -3.65 -8.76 -6.69
N ASP A 100 -3.69 -8.96 -7.99
CA ASP A 100 -4.04 -7.92 -8.95
C ASP A 100 -5.43 -7.35 -8.63
N TYR A 101 -5.52 -6.03 -8.47
CA TYR A 101 -6.78 -5.38 -8.13
C TYR A 101 -7.83 -5.43 -9.23
N ARG A 102 -7.44 -5.81 -10.46
CA ARG A 102 -8.39 -6.14 -11.54
C ARG A 102 -9.13 -7.47 -11.30
N LEU A 103 -8.59 -8.32 -10.41
CA LEU A 103 -9.27 -9.52 -9.89
C LEU A 103 -9.93 -9.25 -8.53
N TYR A 104 -9.19 -8.60 -7.64
CA TYR A 104 -9.57 -8.42 -6.25
C TYR A 104 -10.80 -7.51 -6.07
N LEU A 105 -10.78 -6.29 -6.62
CA LEU A 105 -11.86 -5.34 -6.41
C LEU A 105 -13.18 -5.78 -7.05
N PRO A 106 -13.23 -6.28 -8.30
CA PRO A 106 -14.49 -6.79 -8.89
C PRO A 106 -15.12 -7.91 -8.08
N ARG A 107 -14.29 -8.79 -7.51
CA ARG A 107 -14.79 -9.87 -6.64
C ARG A 107 -15.43 -9.32 -5.37
N LEU A 108 -14.80 -8.36 -4.70
CA LEU A 108 -15.36 -7.73 -3.51
C LEU A 108 -16.62 -6.90 -3.83
N MET A 109 -16.69 -6.27 -5.01
CA MET A 109 -17.90 -5.59 -5.48
C MET A 109 -19.08 -6.56 -5.60
N ALA A 110 -18.84 -7.74 -6.16
CA ALA A 110 -19.84 -8.80 -6.24
C ALA A 110 -20.28 -9.28 -4.85
N ASP A 111 -19.31 -9.59 -3.96
CA ASP A 111 -19.62 -10.01 -2.59
C ASP A 111 -20.45 -8.96 -1.82
N PHE A 112 -20.18 -7.66 -2.05
CA PHE A 112 -20.92 -6.57 -1.45
C PHE A 112 -22.38 -6.54 -1.94
N GLN A 113 -22.60 -6.68 -3.25
CA GLN A 113 -23.94 -6.72 -3.84
C GLN A 113 -24.72 -8.00 -3.45
N ASP A 114 -24.06 -9.16 -3.40
CA ASP A 114 -24.64 -10.43 -2.97
C ASP A 114 -25.15 -10.37 -1.51
N ARG A 115 -24.56 -9.52 -0.68
CA ARG A 115 -24.99 -9.24 0.70
C ARG A 115 -26.04 -8.12 0.80
N GLY A 116 -26.62 -7.70 -0.33
CA GLY A 116 -27.64 -6.66 -0.39
C GLY A 116 -27.10 -5.24 -0.21
N GLY A 117 -25.80 -5.01 -0.44
CA GLY A 117 -25.24 -3.67 -0.57
C GLY A 117 -25.63 -3.02 -1.87
N GLU A 118 -25.93 -1.72 -1.84
CA GLU A 118 -26.25 -0.95 -3.04
C GLU A 118 -25.00 -0.35 -3.66
N LEU A 119 -24.69 -0.70 -4.92
CA LEU A 119 -23.56 -0.16 -5.69
C LEU A 119 -24.10 0.72 -6.81
N VAL A 120 -23.85 2.04 -6.72
CA VAL A 120 -24.27 3.02 -7.71
C VAL A 120 -23.07 3.43 -8.56
N VAL A 121 -23.09 3.05 -9.84
CA VAL A 121 -22.03 3.40 -10.79
C VAL A 121 -22.36 4.75 -11.43
N ALA A 122 -21.74 5.80 -10.90
CA ALA A 122 -21.84 7.16 -11.41
C ALA A 122 -20.61 7.98 -10.97
N PRO A 123 -20.07 8.86 -11.80
CA PRO A 123 -19.05 9.80 -11.35
C PRO A 123 -19.66 10.71 -10.27
N VAL A 124 -18.88 10.96 -9.22
CA VAL A 124 -19.30 11.79 -8.08
C VAL A 124 -18.26 12.89 -7.90
N ASP A 125 -18.70 14.14 -7.84
CA ASP A 125 -17.88 15.29 -7.50
C ASP A 125 -18.23 15.85 -6.11
N VAL A 126 -17.58 16.96 -5.73
CA VAL A 126 -17.81 17.61 -4.42
C VAL A 126 -19.25 18.10 -4.28
N ALA A 127 -19.88 18.63 -5.35
CA ALA A 127 -21.26 19.10 -5.31
C ALA A 127 -22.24 17.93 -5.18
N ASP A 128 -21.92 16.80 -5.79
CA ASP A 128 -22.70 15.57 -5.62
C ASP A 128 -22.61 15.04 -4.21
N ILE A 129 -21.44 15.07 -3.56
CA ILE A 129 -21.26 14.66 -2.16
C ILE A 129 -22.15 15.52 -1.26
N GLU A 130 -22.17 16.83 -1.46
CA GLU A 130 -23.07 17.75 -0.72
C GLU A 130 -24.55 17.41 -0.94
N ARG A 131 -24.93 17.03 -2.15
CA ARG A 131 -26.31 16.63 -2.47
C ARG A 131 -26.66 15.28 -1.84
N LEU A 132 -25.79 14.29 -1.96
CA LEU A 132 -25.97 12.93 -1.44
C LEU A 132 -26.03 12.91 0.09
N SER A 133 -25.26 13.78 0.75
CA SER A 133 -25.22 13.87 2.22
C SER A 133 -26.57 14.19 2.87
N ARG A 134 -27.54 14.70 2.10
CA ARG A 134 -28.92 14.95 2.59
C ARG A 134 -29.75 13.67 2.74
N HIS A 135 -29.25 12.55 2.18
CA HIS A 135 -29.94 11.25 2.16
C HIS A 135 -29.24 10.21 3.04
N HIS A 136 -28.10 10.58 3.66
CA HIS A 136 -27.30 9.72 4.51
C HIS A 136 -27.04 10.38 5.87
N ASP A 137 -26.97 9.57 6.92
CA ASP A 137 -26.65 10.02 8.26
C ASP A 137 -25.13 10.29 8.42
N LEU A 138 -24.31 9.60 7.64
CA LEU A 138 -22.86 9.76 7.57
C LEU A 138 -22.39 9.56 6.14
N MET A 139 -21.41 10.35 5.71
CA MET A 139 -20.66 10.11 4.48
C MET A 139 -19.26 9.60 4.81
N VAL A 140 -18.76 8.64 4.04
CA VAL A 140 -17.37 8.17 4.10
C VAL A 140 -16.73 8.32 2.74
N ILE A 141 -15.66 9.10 2.67
CA ILE A 141 -15.03 9.47 1.40
C ILE A 141 -13.76 8.63 1.20
N ALA A 142 -13.84 7.67 0.30
CA ALA A 142 -12.82 6.69 -0.08
C ALA A 142 -12.44 6.79 -1.57
N ALA A 143 -12.64 7.97 -2.19
CA ALA A 143 -12.53 8.17 -3.64
C ALA A 143 -11.10 8.12 -4.20
N GLY A 144 -10.11 7.82 -3.37
CA GLY A 144 -8.70 7.79 -3.78
C GLY A 144 -8.11 9.19 -3.92
N ARG A 145 -7.09 9.31 -4.77
CA ARG A 145 -6.40 10.59 -5.04
C ARG A 145 -7.21 11.42 -6.04
N GLY A 146 -7.32 12.72 -5.79
CA GLY A 146 -7.99 13.64 -6.71
C GLY A 146 -8.62 14.84 -6.01
N PRO A 147 -9.37 15.66 -6.75
CA PRO A 147 -9.96 16.90 -6.25
C PRO A 147 -10.90 16.71 -5.04
N ILE A 148 -11.57 15.57 -4.94
CA ILE A 148 -12.44 15.24 -3.79
C ILE A 148 -11.64 15.25 -2.48
N GLY A 149 -10.36 14.84 -2.50
CA GLY A 149 -9.51 14.89 -1.32
C GLY A 149 -9.29 16.31 -0.76
N GLU A 150 -9.41 17.34 -1.59
CA GLU A 150 -9.23 18.73 -1.19
C GLU A 150 -10.36 19.26 -0.30
N MET A 151 -11.48 18.54 -0.20
CA MET A 151 -12.53 18.82 0.79
C MET A 151 -12.00 18.74 2.23
N PHE A 152 -10.96 17.92 2.45
CA PHE A 152 -10.32 17.73 3.74
C PHE A 152 -9.03 18.54 3.79
N PRO A 153 -8.92 19.55 4.67
CA PRO A 153 -7.72 20.37 4.79
C PRO A 153 -6.46 19.53 4.99
N ARG A 154 -5.39 19.92 4.33
CA ARG A 154 -4.05 19.34 4.54
C ARG A 154 -3.58 19.63 5.96
N ARG A 155 -2.94 18.65 6.59
CA ARG A 155 -2.22 18.79 7.87
C ARG A 155 -0.74 19.08 7.61
N PRO A 156 -0.29 20.34 7.72
CA PRO A 156 1.10 20.71 7.41
C PRO A 156 2.11 20.07 8.36
N ASP A 157 1.70 19.84 9.63
CA ASP A 157 2.51 19.18 10.67
C ASP A 157 2.81 17.70 10.37
N LYS A 158 2.01 17.07 9.49
CA LYS A 158 2.11 15.66 9.07
C LYS A 158 2.44 15.47 7.59
N SER A 159 2.64 16.55 6.85
CA SER A 159 2.85 16.53 5.41
C SER A 159 4.15 17.28 5.05
N PRO A 160 5.33 16.67 5.24
CA PRO A 160 6.62 17.35 5.11
C PRO A 160 7.00 17.69 3.67
N TYR A 161 6.33 17.07 2.68
CA TYR A 161 6.66 17.25 1.27
C TYR A 161 5.58 18.03 0.52
N ASP A 162 6.02 18.89 -0.40
CA ASP A 162 5.19 19.65 -1.34
C ASP A 162 5.28 19.13 -2.78
N ARG A 163 6.13 18.11 -2.99
CA ARG A 163 6.40 17.48 -4.29
C ARG A 163 6.70 15.98 -4.11
N PRO A 164 6.57 15.17 -5.16
CA PRO A 164 6.94 13.77 -5.14
C PRO A 164 8.42 13.57 -4.79
N GLN A 165 8.72 12.56 -4.00
CA GLN A 165 10.08 12.16 -3.63
C GLN A 165 10.60 11.03 -4.50
N ARG A 166 9.72 10.33 -5.21
CA ARG A 166 10.04 9.28 -6.19
C ARG A 166 9.23 9.48 -7.47
N ARG A 167 9.79 9.03 -8.57
CA ARG A 167 9.08 8.85 -9.84
C ARG A 167 8.92 7.36 -10.08
N LEU A 168 7.68 6.93 -10.27
CA LEU A 168 7.27 5.54 -10.22
C LEU A 168 7.14 4.95 -11.62
N SER A 169 7.60 3.71 -11.78
CA SER A 169 7.27 2.86 -12.92
C SER A 169 7.04 1.44 -12.38
N ALA A 170 5.80 0.95 -12.46
CA ALA A 170 5.45 -0.40 -12.01
C ALA A 170 4.82 -1.19 -13.14
N GLY A 171 5.29 -2.42 -13.35
CA GLY A 171 4.73 -3.31 -14.38
C GLY A 171 4.76 -4.76 -13.96
N ILE A 172 3.94 -5.59 -14.63
CA ILE A 172 3.93 -7.05 -14.47
C ILE A 172 4.74 -7.65 -15.60
N TYR A 173 5.78 -8.39 -15.27
CA TYR A 173 6.76 -8.94 -16.21
C TYR A 173 6.75 -10.46 -16.24
N GLN A 174 7.00 -11.03 -17.40
CA GLN A 174 7.35 -12.43 -17.59
C GLN A 174 8.88 -12.60 -17.57
N GLY A 175 9.37 -13.85 -17.47
CA GLY A 175 10.80 -14.15 -17.48
C GLY A 175 11.53 -13.83 -16.17
N VAL A 176 10.83 -13.57 -15.06
CA VAL A 176 11.42 -13.28 -13.74
C VAL A 176 11.07 -14.40 -12.77
N ALA A 177 12.06 -15.23 -12.40
CA ALA A 177 11.88 -16.31 -11.45
C ALA A 177 11.78 -15.79 -10.01
N TYR A 178 10.92 -16.41 -9.19
CA TYR A 178 10.82 -16.08 -7.77
C TYR A 178 12.11 -16.40 -7.00
N SER A 179 12.34 -15.66 -5.93
CA SER A 179 13.38 -16.00 -4.95
C SER A 179 13.02 -17.26 -4.16
N GLU A 180 14.03 -17.92 -3.59
CA GLU A 180 13.85 -19.04 -2.65
C GLU A 180 14.41 -18.70 -1.26
N PRO A 181 13.56 -18.70 -0.21
CA PRO A 181 12.11 -18.87 -0.25
C PRO A 181 11.42 -17.71 -0.98
N LYS A 182 10.19 -17.96 -1.48
CA LYS A 182 9.38 -16.95 -2.20
C LYS A 182 9.17 -15.72 -1.32
N GLY A 183 9.63 -14.59 -1.75
CA GLY A 183 9.62 -13.33 -1.00
C GLY A 183 9.47 -12.11 -1.89
N VAL A 184 9.19 -10.97 -1.26
CA VAL A 184 9.34 -9.67 -1.91
C VAL A 184 10.82 -9.29 -1.91
N GLY A 185 11.36 -8.98 -3.10
CA GLY A 185 12.69 -8.37 -3.23
C GLY A 185 12.62 -6.87 -2.89
N VAL A 186 13.46 -6.43 -1.97
CA VAL A 186 13.66 -5.02 -1.62
C VAL A 186 15.08 -4.65 -2.02
N HIS A 187 15.22 -4.14 -3.24
CA HIS A 187 16.50 -3.82 -3.84
C HIS A 187 16.77 -2.34 -3.78
N MET A 188 17.94 -1.94 -3.29
CA MET A 188 18.36 -0.53 -3.16
C MET A 188 19.59 -0.28 -4.01
N SER A 189 19.52 0.69 -4.91
CA SER A 189 20.68 1.27 -5.62
C SER A 189 20.91 2.67 -5.10
N LEU A 190 21.97 2.82 -4.27
CA LEU A 190 22.22 4.07 -3.54
C LEU A 190 22.39 5.26 -4.49
N GLY A 191 21.57 6.30 -4.27
CA GLY A 191 21.52 7.50 -5.11
C GLY A 191 20.66 7.40 -6.37
N HIS A 192 20.13 6.21 -6.71
CA HIS A 192 19.31 6.00 -7.91
C HIS A 192 17.87 5.62 -7.61
N GLY A 193 17.62 4.83 -6.58
CA GLY A 193 16.28 4.44 -6.15
C GLY A 193 16.18 3.02 -5.58
N GLU A 194 14.95 2.64 -5.34
CA GLU A 194 14.57 1.32 -4.86
C GLU A 194 13.81 0.56 -5.96
N LEU A 195 13.94 -0.77 -5.95
CA LEU A 195 13.11 -1.67 -6.76
C LEU A 195 12.46 -2.68 -5.84
N LEU A 196 11.15 -2.75 -5.87
CA LEU A 196 10.37 -3.80 -5.21
C LEU A 196 10.03 -4.86 -6.25
N GLU A 197 10.55 -6.05 -6.04
CA GLU A 197 10.21 -7.27 -6.79
C GLU A 197 9.07 -7.98 -6.06
N LEU A 198 7.93 -8.11 -6.70
CA LEU A 198 6.65 -8.43 -6.07
C LEU A 198 6.06 -9.69 -6.69
N PRO A 199 6.02 -10.84 -5.99
CA PRO A 199 5.34 -12.04 -6.48
C PRO A 199 3.82 -11.81 -6.46
N ILE A 200 3.25 -11.52 -7.63
CA ILE A 200 1.84 -11.17 -7.81
C ILE A 200 1.06 -12.32 -8.47
N TYR A 201 -0.21 -12.49 -8.06
CA TYR A 201 -1.19 -13.24 -8.84
C TYR A 201 -1.97 -12.28 -9.73
N SER A 202 -1.69 -12.30 -11.02
CA SER A 202 -2.23 -11.38 -12.02
C SER A 202 -3.43 -11.98 -12.77
N THR A 203 -4.02 -11.19 -13.65
CA THR A 203 -5.07 -11.66 -14.59
C THR A 203 -4.60 -12.77 -15.54
N GLN A 204 -3.29 -12.97 -15.67
CA GLN A 204 -2.67 -14.04 -16.47
C GLN A 204 -2.08 -15.16 -15.61
N GLY A 205 -2.34 -15.15 -14.28
CA GLY A 205 -1.80 -16.11 -13.32
C GLY A 205 -0.60 -15.59 -12.55
N PHE A 206 0.22 -16.50 -12.04
CA PHE A 206 1.41 -16.17 -11.25
C PHE A 206 2.46 -15.44 -12.09
N ALA A 207 2.93 -14.28 -11.61
CA ALA A 207 3.88 -13.42 -12.29
C ALA A 207 4.71 -12.62 -11.29
N THR A 208 5.68 -11.84 -11.77
CA THR A 208 6.44 -10.89 -10.96
C THR A 208 6.11 -9.46 -11.40
N ALA A 209 5.68 -8.63 -10.46
CA ALA A 209 5.63 -7.20 -10.69
C ALA A 209 6.95 -6.55 -10.23
N LEU A 210 7.44 -5.59 -11.00
CA LEU A 210 8.60 -4.77 -10.68
C LEU A 210 8.11 -3.34 -10.47
N LEU A 211 8.26 -2.82 -9.26
CA LEU A 211 7.95 -1.42 -8.92
C LEU A 211 9.26 -0.66 -8.69
N PHE A 212 9.59 0.21 -9.62
CA PHE A 212 10.72 1.11 -9.53
C PHE A 212 10.32 2.41 -8.85
N GLU A 213 11.00 2.75 -7.78
CA GLU A 213 10.91 3.96 -6.96
C GLU A 213 12.11 4.86 -7.29
N ASN A 214 12.04 5.56 -8.40
CA ASN A 214 13.18 6.27 -8.98
C ASN A 214 13.42 7.59 -8.27
N ILE A 215 14.64 7.80 -7.75
CA ILE A 215 15.05 9.08 -7.15
C ILE A 215 15.18 10.12 -8.27
N PRO A 216 14.54 11.30 -8.15
CA PRO A 216 14.70 12.38 -9.13
C PRO A 216 16.16 12.78 -9.31
N GLY A 217 16.63 12.86 -10.56
CA GLY A 217 18.04 13.09 -10.92
C GLY A 217 18.90 11.83 -10.97
N GLY A 218 18.39 10.67 -10.54
CA GLY A 218 19.06 9.38 -10.68
C GLY A 218 18.90 8.76 -12.08
N GLU A 219 19.76 7.82 -12.43
CA GLU A 219 19.72 7.19 -13.78
C GLU A 219 18.41 6.45 -14.06
N LEU A 220 17.78 5.90 -13.03
CA LEU A 220 16.53 5.16 -13.12
C LEU A 220 15.30 6.06 -13.42
N GLU A 221 15.39 7.37 -13.18
CA GLU A 221 14.28 8.31 -13.40
C GLU A 221 13.72 8.23 -14.82
N ARG A 222 14.57 7.95 -15.82
CA ARG A 222 14.15 7.79 -17.23
C ARG A 222 13.05 6.75 -17.44
N LEU A 223 12.92 5.73 -16.56
CA LEU A 223 11.86 4.72 -16.66
C LEU A 223 10.46 5.32 -16.48
N ALA A 224 10.34 6.40 -15.74
CA ALA A 224 9.04 7.06 -15.54
C ALA A 224 8.56 7.88 -16.76
N ASP A 225 9.46 8.14 -17.72
CA ASP A 225 9.18 8.93 -18.93
C ASP A 225 9.10 8.08 -20.19
N LEU A 226 9.60 6.82 -20.15
CA LEU A 226 9.52 5.91 -21.29
C LEU A 226 8.09 5.44 -21.50
N ARG A 227 7.64 5.45 -22.75
CA ARG A 227 6.33 4.96 -23.15
C ARG A 227 6.46 3.59 -23.79
N TYR A 228 5.81 2.59 -23.18
CA TYR A 228 5.80 1.24 -23.71
C TYR A 228 5.18 1.16 -25.11
N GLU A 229 4.12 1.92 -25.34
CA GLU A 229 3.36 1.93 -26.58
C GLU A 229 4.17 2.46 -27.78
N ASP A 230 5.22 3.27 -27.56
CA ASP A 230 6.04 3.86 -28.63
C ASP A 230 7.02 2.82 -29.22
N ASP A 231 7.68 2.02 -28.38
CA ASP A 231 8.57 0.91 -28.78
C ASP A 231 8.66 -0.10 -27.63
N PRO A 232 7.78 -1.12 -27.61
CA PRO A 232 7.78 -2.15 -26.56
C PRO A 232 9.14 -2.85 -26.39
N ALA A 233 9.80 -3.19 -27.50
CA ALA A 233 11.07 -3.88 -27.43
C ALA A 233 12.21 -3.00 -26.89
N ALA A 234 12.22 -1.72 -27.20
CA ALA A 234 13.18 -0.77 -26.61
C ALA A 234 12.88 -0.51 -25.13
N PHE A 235 11.61 -0.48 -24.74
CA PHE A 235 11.20 -0.36 -23.34
C PHE A 235 11.74 -1.54 -22.52
N ASP A 236 11.45 -2.78 -22.93
CA ASP A 236 11.87 -3.99 -22.24
C ASP A 236 13.40 -4.10 -22.16
N ARG A 237 14.11 -3.81 -23.27
CA ARG A 237 15.60 -3.76 -23.26
C ARG A 237 16.12 -2.74 -22.25
N THR A 238 15.53 -1.54 -22.20
CA THR A 238 15.97 -0.50 -21.27
C THR A 238 15.74 -0.90 -19.82
N VAL A 239 14.58 -1.52 -19.51
CA VAL A 239 14.32 -2.05 -18.16
C VAL A 239 15.36 -3.10 -17.80
N LEU A 240 15.64 -4.06 -18.71
CA LEU A 240 16.59 -5.13 -18.48
C LEU A 240 18.01 -4.60 -18.25
N GLU A 241 18.49 -3.66 -19.07
CA GLU A 241 19.81 -3.01 -18.91
C GLU A 241 19.94 -2.28 -17.55
N LEU A 242 18.88 -1.61 -17.10
CA LEU A 242 18.89 -0.93 -15.82
C LEU A 242 18.84 -1.90 -14.63
N VAL A 243 18.10 -3.01 -14.77
CA VAL A 243 18.09 -4.07 -13.77
C VAL A 243 19.47 -4.74 -13.69
N GLU A 244 20.11 -5.06 -14.80
CA GLU A 244 21.47 -5.61 -14.81
C GLU A 244 22.45 -4.69 -14.07
N ARG A 245 22.40 -3.39 -14.34
CA ARG A 245 23.32 -2.40 -13.77
C ARG A 245 23.08 -2.09 -12.30
N HIS A 246 21.83 -1.87 -11.92
CA HIS A 246 21.46 -1.38 -10.61
C HIS A 246 20.97 -2.44 -9.64
N TYR A 247 20.53 -3.60 -10.15
CA TYR A 247 19.93 -4.67 -9.36
C TYR A 247 20.45 -6.06 -9.80
N PRO A 248 21.78 -6.28 -9.83
CA PRO A 248 22.39 -7.49 -10.41
C PRO A 248 21.88 -8.76 -9.74
N MET A 249 21.49 -8.71 -8.47
CA MET A 249 20.96 -9.86 -7.74
C MET A 249 19.56 -10.29 -8.20
N LEU A 250 18.75 -9.37 -8.71
CA LEU A 250 17.51 -9.69 -9.39
C LEU A 250 17.83 -10.22 -10.80
N HIS A 251 18.75 -9.57 -11.52
CA HIS A 251 19.14 -9.96 -12.88
C HIS A 251 19.61 -11.42 -12.97
N GLU A 252 20.28 -11.94 -11.93
CA GLU A 252 20.69 -13.36 -11.82
C GLU A 252 19.51 -14.35 -11.99
N ARG A 253 18.25 -13.91 -11.79
CA ARG A 253 17.02 -14.73 -11.85
C ARG A 253 16.14 -14.40 -13.05
N ILE A 254 16.61 -13.57 -13.97
CA ILE A 254 15.88 -13.19 -15.18
C ILE A 254 16.30 -14.09 -16.34
N ASP A 255 15.32 -14.72 -16.98
CA ASP A 255 15.47 -15.30 -18.30
C ASP A 255 15.39 -14.18 -19.33
N VAL A 256 16.55 -13.75 -19.82
CA VAL A 256 16.68 -12.57 -20.70
C VAL A 256 15.96 -12.75 -22.05
N ASP A 257 15.80 -13.99 -22.52
CA ASP A 257 15.12 -14.29 -23.78
C ASP A 257 13.59 -14.26 -23.62
N ALA A 258 13.10 -14.48 -22.40
CA ALA A 258 11.69 -14.47 -22.07
C ALA A 258 11.23 -13.17 -21.38
N PHE A 259 12.17 -12.28 -21.00
CA PHE A 259 11.87 -11.07 -20.24
C PHE A 259 11.07 -10.05 -21.06
N GLY A 260 10.00 -9.56 -20.50
CA GLY A 260 9.21 -8.46 -21.06
C GLY A 260 7.96 -8.14 -20.25
N LEU A 261 7.42 -6.97 -20.46
CA LEU A 261 6.13 -6.54 -19.89
C LEU A 261 5.01 -7.42 -20.46
N GLN A 262 4.09 -7.91 -19.63
CA GLN A 262 2.99 -8.79 -20.09
C GLN A 262 2.05 -8.10 -21.08
N GLY A 263 1.87 -6.77 -20.97
CA GLY A 263 1.10 -5.98 -21.92
C GLY A 263 0.98 -4.52 -21.54
N PRO A 264 0.47 -3.68 -22.45
CA PRO A 264 0.38 -2.21 -22.22
C PRO A 264 -0.54 -1.84 -21.06
N MET A 265 -1.49 -2.70 -20.70
CA MET A 265 -2.39 -2.50 -19.56
C MET A 265 -1.76 -2.92 -18.23
N ASP A 266 -0.61 -3.57 -18.25
CA ASP A 266 0.13 -4.06 -17.09
C ASP A 266 1.23 -3.09 -16.62
N LEU A 267 1.23 -1.87 -17.13
CA LEU A 267 2.16 -0.80 -16.75
C LEU A 267 1.41 0.38 -16.13
N ILE A 268 1.90 0.87 -15.00
CA ILE A 268 1.51 2.13 -14.39
C ILE A 268 2.75 2.98 -14.11
N GLN A 269 2.71 4.24 -14.50
CA GLN A 269 3.77 5.21 -14.27
C GLN A 269 3.19 6.48 -13.66
N GLY A 270 3.98 7.18 -12.86
CA GLY A 270 3.54 8.42 -12.25
C GLY A 270 4.41 8.89 -11.10
N ALA A 271 3.83 9.74 -10.29
CA ALA A 271 4.41 10.23 -9.06
C ALA A 271 3.29 10.63 -8.11
N LEU A 272 3.60 10.63 -6.81
CA LEU A 272 2.65 11.10 -5.82
C LEU A 272 3.39 11.91 -4.73
N THR A 273 2.69 12.90 -4.18
CA THR A 273 3.19 13.67 -3.04
C THR A 273 2.54 13.11 -1.78
N PRO A 274 3.31 12.60 -0.81
CA PRO A 274 2.77 12.18 0.47
C PRO A 274 2.03 13.34 1.17
N VAL A 275 0.82 13.06 1.66
CA VAL A 275 -0.01 14.06 2.35
C VAL A 275 -0.93 13.40 3.36
N VAL A 276 -1.04 14.00 4.53
CA VAL A 276 -2.08 13.69 5.53
C VAL A 276 -3.07 14.86 5.57
N ARG A 277 -4.35 14.54 5.60
CA ARG A 277 -5.45 15.50 5.69
C ARG A 277 -6.23 15.32 6.98
N GLU A 278 -7.12 16.29 7.26
CA GLU A 278 -8.05 16.18 8.39
C GLU A 278 -8.91 14.93 8.27
N ASP A 279 -9.22 14.33 9.40
CA ASP A 279 -9.95 13.07 9.49
C ASP A 279 -11.40 13.18 9.05
N TYR A 280 -12.01 14.36 9.24
CA TYR A 280 -13.41 14.60 8.93
C TYR A 280 -13.70 16.09 8.67
N VAL A 281 -14.81 16.32 7.99
CA VAL A 281 -15.38 17.66 7.79
C VAL A 281 -16.88 17.61 8.02
N ARG A 282 -17.48 18.75 8.34
CA ARG A 282 -18.92 18.93 8.38
C ARG A 282 -19.40 19.55 7.07
N LEU A 283 -20.29 18.86 6.39
CA LEU A 283 -20.88 19.32 5.13
C LEU A 283 -21.95 20.39 5.34
N ALA A 284 -22.31 21.11 4.28
CA ALA A 284 -23.31 22.16 4.33
C ALA A 284 -24.72 21.64 4.74
N SER A 285 -25.01 20.36 4.47
CA SER A 285 -26.21 19.66 4.96
C SER A 285 -26.27 19.53 6.48
N GLY A 286 -25.11 19.66 7.16
CA GLY A 286 -24.95 19.36 8.59
C GLY A 286 -24.42 17.94 8.86
N THR A 287 -24.45 17.04 7.86
CA THR A 287 -23.90 15.68 7.92
C THR A 287 -22.37 15.71 8.00
N TYR A 288 -21.77 14.78 8.73
CA TYR A 288 -20.32 14.63 8.75
C TYR A 288 -19.81 13.74 7.60
N ALA A 289 -18.64 14.05 7.09
CA ALA A 289 -17.90 13.24 6.14
C ALA A 289 -16.55 12.82 6.74
N LEU A 290 -16.28 11.50 6.78
CA LEU A 290 -15.03 10.92 7.21
C LEU A 290 -14.13 10.65 6.00
N ALA A 291 -12.87 11.08 6.05
CA ALA A 291 -11.85 10.72 5.06
C ALA A 291 -11.26 9.34 5.36
N VAL A 292 -11.05 8.50 4.33
CA VAL A 292 -10.39 7.20 4.47
C VAL A 292 -9.55 6.84 3.24
N GLY A 293 -8.51 6.01 3.41
CA GLY A 293 -7.58 5.67 2.35
C GLY A 293 -6.80 6.90 1.85
N ASP A 294 -6.55 6.99 0.54
CA ASP A 294 -5.77 8.09 -0.05
C ASP A 294 -6.45 9.47 0.07
N VAL A 295 -7.74 9.54 0.38
CA VAL A 295 -8.40 10.81 0.71
C VAL A 295 -7.86 11.35 2.03
N HIS A 296 -7.63 10.48 3.03
CA HIS A 296 -7.10 10.86 4.33
C HIS A 296 -5.57 10.92 4.34
N CYS A 297 -4.91 9.86 3.87
CA CYS A 297 -3.47 9.72 3.96
C CYS A 297 -2.90 9.08 2.68
N VAL A 298 -2.28 9.91 1.84
CA VAL A 298 -1.49 9.44 0.70
C VAL A 298 -0.08 9.15 1.19
N VAL A 299 0.37 7.93 1.01
CA VAL A 299 1.74 7.51 1.30
C VAL A 299 2.43 7.04 0.03
N ASP A 300 3.73 7.21 -0.03
CA ASP A 300 4.55 6.65 -1.11
C ASP A 300 4.53 5.12 -1.03
N PRO A 301 4.49 4.38 -2.16
CA PRO A 301 4.37 2.92 -2.14
C PRO A 301 5.64 2.18 -1.72
N VAL A 302 6.75 2.86 -1.42
CA VAL A 302 8.06 2.27 -1.09
C VAL A 302 8.03 1.21 0.03
N ASN A 303 7.04 1.25 0.91
CA ASN A 303 6.83 0.23 1.95
C ASN A 303 5.50 -0.54 1.82
N GLY A 304 4.73 -0.34 0.74
CA GLY A 304 3.51 -1.09 0.44
C GLY A 304 2.38 -0.96 1.46
N GLN A 305 2.29 0.13 2.24
CA GLN A 305 1.35 0.23 3.37
C GLN A 305 0.00 0.87 3.05
N GLY A 306 -0.19 1.46 1.87
CA GLY A 306 -1.40 2.22 1.55
C GLY A 306 -2.71 1.44 1.75
N ALA A 307 -2.82 0.24 1.16
CA ALA A 307 -4.01 -0.59 1.29
C ALA A 307 -4.19 -1.19 2.69
N ASN A 308 -3.09 -1.51 3.39
CA ASN A 308 -3.13 -2.01 4.77
C ASN A 308 -3.69 -0.94 5.72
N SER A 309 -3.28 0.31 5.54
CA SER A 309 -3.79 1.47 6.27
C SER A 309 -5.25 1.76 5.94
N ALA A 310 -5.63 1.65 4.66
CA ALA A 310 -7.01 1.81 4.19
C ALA A 310 -7.95 0.76 4.81
N SER A 311 -7.55 -0.51 4.78
CA SER A 311 -8.28 -1.62 5.41
C SER A 311 -8.42 -1.45 6.93
N TYR A 312 -7.34 -1.06 7.60
CA TYR A 312 -7.38 -0.80 9.05
C TYR A 312 -8.32 0.35 9.40
N SER A 313 -8.23 1.46 8.68
CA SER A 313 -9.10 2.62 8.90
C SER A 313 -10.57 2.30 8.64
N ALA A 314 -10.87 1.52 7.59
CA ALA A 314 -12.22 1.05 7.30
C ALA A 314 -12.77 0.19 8.45
N TRP A 315 -11.95 -0.69 9.03
CA TRP A 315 -12.33 -1.51 10.17
C TRP A 315 -12.65 -0.67 11.42
N VAL A 316 -11.79 0.32 11.74
CA VAL A 316 -12.01 1.25 12.87
C VAL A 316 -13.31 2.04 12.68
N ILE A 317 -13.56 2.56 11.47
CA ILE A 317 -14.81 3.28 11.14
C ILE A 317 -16.02 2.35 11.32
N GLY A 318 -15.95 1.13 10.77
CA GLY A 318 -17.03 0.16 10.87
C GLY A 318 -17.35 -0.19 12.32
N GLN A 319 -16.34 -0.46 13.14
CA GLN A 319 -16.51 -0.75 14.56
C GLN A 319 -17.14 0.44 15.32
N ALA A 320 -16.66 1.66 15.06
CA ALA A 320 -17.19 2.85 15.68
C ALA A 320 -18.68 3.07 15.35
N ILE A 321 -19.08 2.81 14.09
CA ILE A 321 -20.48 2.91 13.65
C ILE A 321 -21.35 1.86 14.34
N VAL A 322 -20.88 0.62 14.49
CA VAL A 322 -21.63 -0.45 15.16
C VAL A 322 -21.79 -0.19 16.65
N ASP A 323 -20.79 0.37 17.30
CA ASP A 323 -20.80 0.67 18.74
C ASP A 323 -21.65 1.91 19.10
N ASP A 324 -21.75 2.87 18.18
CA ASP A 324 -22.44 4.16 18.44
C ASP A 324 -23.07 4.72 17.15
N TYR A 325 -24.40 4.83 17.16
CA TYR A 325 -25.19 5.36 16.04
C TYR A 325 -25.41 6.88 16.10
N GLY A 326 -24.60 7.62 16.85
CA GLY A 326 -24.77 9.06 17.02
C GLY A 326 -24.53 9.89 15.75
N PHE A 327 -23.66 9.42 14.85
CA PHE A 327 -23.23 10.07 13.59
C PHE A 327 -22.90 11.56 13.74
N ASP A 328 -22.39 11.92 14.90
CA ASP A 328 -22.02 13.29 15.27
C ASP A 328 -20.50 13.50 15.28
N GLU A 329 -20.08 14.66 15.78
CA GLU A 329 -18.66 14.97 15.89
C GLU A 329 -17.92 14.08 16.89
N GLN A 330 -18.61 13.50 17.88
CA GLN A 330 -17.96 12.59 18.85
C GLN A 330 -17.54 11.29 18.20
N LEU A 331 -18.41 10.74 17.33
CA LEU A 331 -18.05 9.58 16.49
C LEU A 331 -16.82 9.89 15.64
N CYS A 332 -16.81 11.03 14.93
CA CYS A 332 -15.68 11.42 14.08
C CYS A 332 -14.38 11.57 14.88
N ARG A 333 -14.43 12.22 16.03
CA ARG A 333 -13.28 12.36 16.94
C ARG A 333 -12.80 11.02 17.53
N ARG A 334 -13.74 10.09 17.80
CA ARG A 334 -13.39 8.74 18.23
C ARG A 334 -12.62 8.01 17.14
N VAL A 335 -13.14 7.97 15.91
CA VAL A 335 -12.47 7.35 14.76
C VAL A 335 -11.07 7.93 14.55
N ALA A 336 -10.94 9.26 14.58
CA ALA A 336 -9.67 9.96 14.43
C ALA A 336 -8.64 9.46 15.47
N ARG A 337 -9.00 9.43 16.76
CA ARG A 337 -8.10 8.96 17.83
C ARG A 337 -7.73 7.50 17.72
N GLU A 338 -8.69 6.62 17.40
CA GLU A 338 -8.46 5.18 17.37
C GLU A 338 -7.53 4.75 16.23
N ARG A 339 -7.56 5.44 15.09
CA ARG A 339 -6.69 5.13 13.94
C ARG A 339 -5.38 5.92 13.90
N GLU A 340 -5.23 6.98 14.71
CA GLU A 340 -4.13 7.93 14.63
C GLU A 340 -2.76 7.27 14.67
N ALA A 341 -2.49 6.44 15.68
CA ALA A 341 -1.18 5.83 15.85
C ALA A 341 -0.76 4.95 14.66
N PHE A 342 -1.71 4.21 14.10
CA PHE A 342 -1.44 3.35 12.95
C PHE A 342 -1.22 4.18 11.67
N VAL A 343 -2.14 5.07 11.33
CA VAL A 343 -2.10 5.86 10.09
C VAL A 343 -0.91 6.81 10.09
N HIS A 344 -0.65 7.51 11.20
CA HIS A 344 0.54 8.36 11.32
C HIS A 344 1.82 7.54 11.37
N GLY A 345 1.82 6.36 12.00
CA GLY A 345 2.95 5.44 11.96
C GLY A 345 3.31 5.01 10.53
N VAL A 346 2.31 4.72 9.69
CA VAL A 346 2.51 4.45 8.25
C VAL A 346 3.14 5.65 7.56
N SER A 347 2.55 6.85 7.71
CA SER A 347 3.01 8.07 7.04
C SER A 347 4.42 8.46 7.47
N ASP A 348 4.67 8.53 8.77
CA ASP A 348 5.94 9.00 9.34
C ASP A 348 7.06 8.01 9.01
N TRP A 349 6.80 6.69 9.08
CA TRP A 349 7.78 5.67 8.70
C TRP A 349 8.09 5.70 7.20
N THR A 350 7.08 5.83 6.33
CA THR A 350 7.28 5.98 4.89
C THR A 350 8.13 7.21 4.58
N ASN A 351 7.81 8.36 5.18
CA ASN A 351 8.55 9.60 4.99
C ASN A 351 10.02 9.48 5.44
N LEU A 352 10.29 8.70 6.50
CA LEU A 352 11.66 8.42 6.96
C LEU A 352 12.44 7.55 5.96
N ILE A 353 11.77 6.59 5.27
CA ILE A 353 12.41 5.79 4.20
C ILE A 353 12.73 6.67 2.98
N LEU A 354 11.83 7.57 2.60
CA LEU A 354 12.04 8.47 1.45
C LEU A 354 13.21 9.44 1.63
N ASN A 355 13.51 9.82 2.87
CA ASN A 355 14.65 10.67 3.24
C ASN A 355 15.34 10.10 4.49
N PRO A 356 16.11 9.01 4.31
CA PRO A 356 16.67 8.26 5.43
C PRO A 356 17.70 9.10 6.20
N GLN A 357 17.48 9.18 7.51
CA GLN A 357 18.44 9.79 8.43
C GLN A 357 19.58 8.80 8.75
N PRO A 358 20.75 9.26 9.24
CA PRO A 358 21.91 8.40 9.50
C PRO A 358 21.61 7.14 10.32
N HIS A 359 20.74 7.23 11.32
CA HIS A 359 20.37 6.08 12.16
C HIS A 359 19.62 4.98 11.37
N MET A 360 18.96 5.31 10.24
CA MET A 360 18.34 4.29 9.37
C MET A 360 19.39 3.48 8.61
N VAL A 361 20.52 4.10 8.26
CA VAL A 361 21.66 3.35 7.69
C VAL A 361 22.24 2.40 8.74
N GLU A 362 22.33 2.81 10.01
CA GLU A 362 22.75 1.95 11.13
C GLU A 362 21.78 0.76 11.30
N VAL A 363 20.46 0.98 11.26
CA VAL A 363 19.45 -0.08 11.30
C VAL A 363 19.65 -1.04 10.14
N LEU A 364 19.81 -0.55 8.91
CA LEU A 364 20.01 -1.37 7.72
C LEU A 364 21.28 -2.25 7.83
N MET A 365 22.38 -1.65 8.29
CA MET A 365 23.64 -2.38 8.52
C MET A 365 23.49 -3.43 9.63
N ALA A 366 22.79 -3.11 10.71
CA ALA A 366 22.52 -4.06 11.79
C ALA A 366 21.60 -5.22 11.32
N MET A 367 20.57 -4.94 10.50
CA MET A 367 19.73 -5.98 9.86
C MET A 367 20.56 -6.93 9.02
N SER A 368 21.53 -6.44 8.26
CA SER A 368 22.41 -7.29 7.44
C SER A 368 23.30 -8.23 8.25
N GLN A 369 23.44 -7.98 9.55
CA GLN A 369 24.30 -8.72 10.47
C GLN A 369 23.53 -9.53 11.52
N SER A 370 22.23 -9.27 11.71
CA SER A 370 21.37 -9.94 12.70
C SER A 370 20.08 -10.40 12.04
N LYS A 371 19.95 -11.71 11.87
CA LYS A 371 18.72 -12.33 11.34
C LYS A 371 17.51 -11.99 12.21
N ALA A 372 17.66 -12.07 13.54
CA ALA A 372 16.58 -11.78 14.48
C ALA A 372 16.08 -10.34 14.38
N LEU A 373 16.99 -9.37 14.22
CA LEU A 373 16.63 -7.96 13.99
C LEU A 373 15.90 -7.79 12.64
N CYS A 374 16.42 -8.42 11.58
CA CYS A 374 15.80 -8.35 10.26
C CYS A 374 14.41 -8.97 10.27
N ASP A 375 14.21 -10.09 10.99
CA ASP A 375 12.90 -10.73 11.15
C ASP A 375 11.92 -9.83 11.90
N GLU A 376 12.33 -9.19 13.01
CA GLU A 376 11.46 -8.25 13.73
C GLU A 376 11.10 -7.05 12.84
N TYR A 377 12.07 -6.48 12.12
CA TYR A 377 11.81 -5.40 11.16
C TYR A 377 10.78 -5.82 10.11
N THR A 378 10.92 -7.02 9.55
CA THR A 378 10.01 -7.58 8.54
C THR A 378 8.62 -7.83 9.11
N ARG A 379 8.49 -8.42 10.30
CA ARG A 379 7.21 -8.64 10.98
C ARG A 379 6.47 -7.34 11.29
N ASN A 380 7.21 -6.26 11.55
CA ASN A 380 6.63 -4.96 11.83
C ASN A 380 5.93 -4.29 10.63
N PHE A 381 6.02 -4.86 9.41
CA PHE A 381 5.14 -4.47 8.31
C PHE A 381 3.65 -4.70 8.63
N ASN A 382 3.33 -5.61 9.55
CA ASN A 382 1.99 -5.77 10.13
C ASN A 382 1.65 -4.70 11.19
N ARG A 383 2.65 -4.01 11.72
CA ARG A 383 2.53 -3.07 12.83
C ARG A 383 3.36 -1.81 12.58
N PRO A 384 2.98 -1.00 11.56
CA PRO A 384 3.69 0.22 11.20
C PRO A 384 3.79 1.22 12.35
N ASP A 385 2.83 1.23 13.27
CA ASP A 385 2.87 1.97 14.53
C ASP A 385 4.07 1.56 15.41
N ARG A 386 4.32 0.26 15.54
CA ARG A 386 5.47 -0.27 16.27
C ARG A 386 6.76 -0.01 15.51
N GLN A 387 6.75 -0.20 14.20
CA GLN A 387 7.93 0.07 13.38
C GLN A 387 8.36 1.52 13.49
N TRP A 388 7.43 2.46 13.33
CA TRP A 388 7.71 3.87 13.57
C TRP A 388 8.24 4.12 14.99
N SER A 389 7.58 3.55 15.99
CA SER A 389 8.04 3.68 17.39
C SER A 389 9.47 3.17 17.62
N ALA A 390 9.89 2.13 16.87
CA ALA A 390 11.24 1.57 17.00
C ALA A 390 12.32 2.40 16.31
N VAL A 391 12.01 3.12 15.23
CA VAL A 391 13.00 3.79 14.38
C VAL A 391 12.86 5.32 14.31
N ALA A 392 11.90 5.90 15.01
CA ALA A 392 11.55 7.32 14.90
C ALA A 392 12.68 8.29 15.28
N THR A 393 13.62 7.89 16.14
CA THR A 393 14.76 8.70 16.58
C THR A 393 16.03 7.86 16.67
N PRO A 394 17.23 8.49 16.65
CA PRO A 394 18.48 7.77 16.83
C PRO A 394 18.53 6.90 18.10
N GLU A 395 18.01 7.40 19.23
CA GLU A 395 18.01 6.69 20.51
C GLU A 395 17.12 5.45 20.46
N ARG A 396 15.94 5.56 19.81
CA ARG A 396 15.01 4.44 19.62
C ARG A 396 15.61 3.39 18.68
N ALA A 397 16.19 3.82 17.57
CA ALA A 397 16.88 2.94 16.64
C ALA A 397 18.04 2.19 17.31
N ALA A 398 18.86 2.88 18.11
CA ALA A 398 19.94 2.26 18.88
C ALA A 398 19.41 1.23 19.90
N ALA A 399 18.30 1.55 20.59
CA ALA A 399 17.66 0.61 21.51
C ALA A 399 17.05 -0.59 20.78
N PHE A 400 16.50 -0.39 19.57
CA PHE A 400 16.00 -1.46 18.71
C PHE A 400 17.12 -2.42 18.29
N ILE A 401 18.25 -1.90 17.84
CA ILE A 401 19.44 -2.68 17.49
C ILE A 401 19.98 -3.43 18.72
N ALA A 402 20.10 -2.75 19.86
CA ALA A 402 20.67 -3.33 21.08
C ALA A 402 19.88 -4.53 21.62
N ARG A 403 18.56 -4.56 21.46
CA ARG A 403 17.73 -5.71 21.87
C ARG A 403 18.14 -7.02 21.17
N HIS A 404 18.72 -6.94 19.97
CA HIS A 404 19.14 -8.09 19.17
C HIS A 404 20.66 -8.32 19.17
N ALA A 405 21.44 -7.50 19.91
CA ALA A 405 22.89 -7.66 20.01
C ALA A 405 23.30 -8.87 20.87
N THR A 406 22.45 -9.26 21.84
CA THR A 406 22.70 -10.38 22.75
C THR A 406 22.59 -11.76 22.08
N ASP A 407 21.91 -11.87 20.95
CA ASP A 407 21.81 -13.12 20.18
C ASP A 407 23.13 -13.48 19.46
N ARG A 408 24.03 -12.52 19.26
CA ARG A 408 25.36 -12.74 18.68
C ARG A 408 26.28 -13.53 19.62
N ASP A 409 26.23 -13.24 20.91
CA ASP A 409 27.10 -13.88 21.90
C ASP A 409 26.65 -15.31 22.21
N ALA A 410 25.33 -15.59 22.08
CA ALA A 410 24.78 -16.95 22.28
C ALA A 410 25.03 -17.90 21.09
N ALA A 411 25.23 -17.38 19.88
CA ALA A 411 25.54 -18.17 18.67
C ALA A 411 27.04 -18.45 18.49
N LEU A 412 27.90 -17.79 19.30
CA LEU A 412 29.37 -17.97 19.31
C LEU A 412 29.85 -18.73 20.58
N ALA A 413 28.96 -19.08 21.50
CA ALA A 413 29.20 -19.93 22.66
C ALA A 413 28.64 -21.35 22.47
#